data_88bbedb62299c154be1f60425669b53b
#
_entry.id   88bbedb62299c154be1f60425669b53b
#
_cell.length_a   1.000
_cell.length_b   1.000
_cell.length_c   1.000
_cell.angle_alpha   90.00
_cell.angle_beta   90.00
_cell.angle_gamma   90.00
#
_symmetry.space_group_name_H-M   'P 1'
#
loop_
_entity.id
_entity.type
_entity.pdbx_description
1 polymer ?
#
loop_
_entity_poly.entity_id
_entity_poly.type
_entity_poly.pdbx_seq_one_letter_code
_entity_poly.pdbx_strand_id
1 'polypeptide(L)'
;MKKESKNKTKNPRREFIRNAALTSAGFYIVPRHVLGRGFTAPSDTLYIATIGAGGKGTSDCAGFMRRWDEEKKAFVPQEKAKIAFLCDVDQLKGATTFKRYPDAKVYEDWRVLIEKEHKNFDAVSVSTPDHTHAVAASAAITHGKHIWVQKPMTHDIYEARVLAKLAREYKVVSQMGNQGSSNDGVRQMREWYEAGLIGDVTDVYCYTNRPVWPQGGMKWPTKTGTPPSTFNWDLWQSSAKSRPFPSGRTGQQRNGVTPGLAYEDDFHLAPHDWRGWWDYGTGVIGDMGAHILEAPMTVLDLGYVSAVQTSLGNPSMGLKQEEFPDTCPPSSNTILTFPNPKKGKHGKALPNIRIHWMDGGLTPPRPEEMEPTDTMAISDGSGMLFIGTKGKMIAGCYSAGARLLPVSRMEEAAIKKLPVKYPRVPGGAEAHYQQWVEACLKGYEKGETSSNFDKAAKVVENMLVANLAIRGYNIERKTSATTVAATAAAAPNAPAAGATGAATQRVRPPQRVFPARNITLLWDHDQMKITNCDEVNQFVQREYREGFGLSGV
;
A
#
# COMPACT_ATOMS: atom_id res chain seq x y z
N MET A 1 76.37 4.48 -47.08
CA MET A 1 75.91 4.42 -45.70
C MET A 1 74.40 4.65 -45.67
N LYS A 2 73.63 3.58 -45.57
CA LYS A 2 72.15 3.64 -45.49
C LYS A 2 71.74 3.73 -44.01
N LYS A 3 70.93 4.76 -43.63
CA LYS A 3 70.32 4.86 -42.31
C LYS A 3 69.05 4.02 -42.28
N GLU A 4 69.02 3.01 -41.41
CA GLU A 4 67.82 2.24 -41.11
C GLU A 4 66.82 3.07 -40.21
N SER A 5 65.58 3.15 -40.67
CA SER A 5 64.50 3.74 -39.90
C SER A 5 63.90 2.66 -38.97
N LYS A 6 63.97 2.89 -37.62
CA LYS A 6 63.32 2.03 -36.60
C LYS A 6 61.81 2.24 -36.64
N ASN A 7 61.10 1.21 -37.08
CA ASN A 7 59.66 1.11 -36.99
C ASN A 7 59.26 0.91 -35.51
N LYS A 8 58.61 1.90 -34.89
CA LYS A 8 58.05 1.77 -33.54
C LYS A 8 56.74 0.99 -33.62
N THR A 9 56.77 -0.25 -33.20
CA THR A 9 55.56 -1.08 -33.01
C THR A 9 54.62 -0.41 -32.03
N LYS A 10 53.42 -0.04 -32.51
CA LYS A 10 52.34 0.50 -31.66
C LYS A 10 51.84 -0.58 -30.74
N ASN A 11 51.86 -0.32 -29.43
CA ASN A 11 51.42 -1.25 -28.40
C ASN A 11 49.86 -1.22 -28.30
N PRO A 12 49.15 -2.27 -28.74
CA PRO A 12 47.68 -2.28 -28.80
C PRO A 12 47.00 -2.10 -27.46
N ARG A 13 47.70 -2.43 -26.36
CA ARG A 13 47.20 -2.23 -24.99
C ARG A 13 47.12 -0.75 -24.60
N ARG A 14 48.00 0.10 -25.15
CA ARG A 14 48.03 1.54 -24.90
C ARG A 14 46.95 2.28 -25.69
N GLU A 15 46.61 1.78 -26.90
CA GLU A 15 45.49 2.28 -27.69
C GLU A 15 44.14 1.90 -27.13
N PHE A 16 43.98 0.70 -26.60
CA PHE A 16 42.79 0.26 -25.90
C PHE A 16 42.52 1.09 -24.63
N ILE A 17 43.54 1.35 -23.81
CA ILE A 17 43.41 2.17 -22.59
C ILE A 17 43.07 3.63 -22.93
N ARG A 18 43.66 4.18 -24.01
CA ARG A 18 43.36 5.54 -24.46
C ARG A 18 41.92 5.65 -25.00
N ASN A 19 41.44 4.66 -25.72
CA ASN A 19 40.09 4.64 -26.27
C ASN A 19 39.04 4.36 -25.17
N ALA A 20 39.34 3.52 -24.17
CA ALA A 20 38.51 3.32 -23.00
C ALA A 20 38.41 4.58 -22.13
N ALA A 21 39.49 5.34 -22.01
CA ALA A 21 39.47 6.63 -21.27
C ALA A 21 38.67 7.72 -22.02
N LEU A 22 38.59 7.65 -23.35
CA LEU A 22 37.79 8.58 -24.17
C LEU A 22 36.28 8.21 -24.17
N THR A 23 35.94 6.93 -24.00
CA THR A 23 34.53 6.49 -23.86
C THR A 23 33.99 6.67 -22.45
N SER A 24 34.82 6.69 -21.42
CA SER A 24 34.40 7.02 -20.05
C SER A 24 34.24 8.53 -19.75
N ALA A 25 34.70 9.39 -20.68
CA ALA A 25 34.52 10.86 -20.54
C ALA A 25 33.16 11.36 -21.06
N GLY A 26 32.27 10.48 -21.49
CA GLY A 26 30.98 10.85 -22.08
C GLY A 26 29.79 11.01 -21.13
N PHE A 27 29.96 10.81 -19.81
CA PHE A 27 28.92 11.09 -18.82
C PHE A 27 29.44 11.98 -17.68
N TYR A 28 29.93 13.18 -18.03
CA TYR A 28 29.90 14.26 -17.07
C TYR A 28 28.47 14.77 -17.00
N ILE A 29 27.76 14.40 -15.92
CA ILE A 29 26.63 15.20 -15.46
C ILE A 29 27.23 16.54 -15.07
N VAL A 30 27.17 17.50 -15.98
CA VAL A 30 27.52 18.91 -15.70
C VAL A 30 26.59 19.35 -14.56
N PRO A 31 27.11 19.73 -13.38
CA PRO A 31 26.26 20.28 -12.34
C PRO A 31 25.52 21.49 -12.91
N ARG A 32 24.21 21.50 -12.79
CA ARG A 32 23.25 22.42 -13.42
C ARG A 32 23.36 23.91 -12.96
N HIS A 33 24.46 24.35 -12.38
CA HIS A 33 24.58 25.68 -11.75
C HIS A 33 25.14 26.81 -12.61
N VAL A 34 25.33 26.61 -13.89
CA VAL A 34 26.09 27.57 -14.70
C VAL A 34 25.32 28.16 -15.86
N LEU A 35 24.12 28.62 -15.73
CA LEU A 35 23.55 29.61 -16.68
C LEU A 35 22.15 30.06 -16.21
N GLY A 36 22.06 31.14 -15.45
CA GLY A 36 20.76 31.75 -15.16
C GLY A 36 20.85 33.03 -14.35
N ARG A 37 21.03 34.14 -15.00
CA ARG A 37 20.73 35.44 -14.40
C ARG A 37 19.23 35.64 -14.32
N GLY A 38 18.60 35.33 -13.17
CA GLY A 38 17.25 35.77 -12.81
C GLY A 38 16.07 35.02 -13.46
N PHE A 39 16.30 33.99 -14.31
CA PHE A 39 15.26 33.11 -14.84
C PHE A 39 15.52 31.68 -14.38
N THR A 40 14.46 30.97 -13.98
CA THR A 40 14.53 29.51 -13.75
C THR A 40 14.91 28.86 -15.07
N ALA A 41 16.11 28.27 -15.14
CA ALA A 41 16.49 27.56 -16.35
C ALA A 41 15.54 26.38 -16.59
N PRO A 42 15.21 25.99 -17.83
CA PRO A 42 14.43 24.77 -18.09
C PRO A 42 15.01 23.54 -17.39
N SER A 43 16.34 23.52 -17.17
CA SER A 43 17.07 22.51 -16.40
C SER A 43 16.77 22.50 -14.89
N ASP A 44 16.18 23.56 -14.34
CA ASP A 44 15.85 23.69 -12.90
C ASP A 44 14.37 23.43 -12.62
N THR A 45 13.62 23.05 -13.65
CA THR A 45 12.19 22.73 -13.56
C THR A 45 12.00 21.20 -13.63
N LEU A 46 11.27 20.65 -12.67
CA LEU A 46 10.88 19.24 -12.64
C LEU A 46 9.66 19.02 -13.56
N TYR A 47 9.84 18.26 -14.62
CA TYR A 47 8.75 17.88 -15.51
C TYR A 47 8.13 16.57 -15.02
N ILE A 48 6.83 16.58 -14.73
CA ILE A 48 6.09 15.46 -14.15
C ILE A 48 5.13 14.87 -15.18
N ALA A 49 5.15 13.55 -15.33
CA ALA A 49 4.12 12.77 -16.01
C ALA A 49 3.19 12.13 -14.97
N THR A 50 1.88 12.23 -15.14
CA THR A 50 0.89 11.63 -14.24
C THR A 50 0.12 10.54 -14.95
N ILE A 51 0.18 9.32 -14.40
CA ILE A 51 -0.57 8.14 -14.84
C ILE A 51 -1.75 7.93 -13.88
N GLY A 52 -2.98 7.92 -14.41
CA GLY A 52 -4.22 8.03 -13.63
C GLY A 52 -4.53 9.49 -13.29
N ALA A 53 -4.74 10.33 -14.31
CA ALA A 53 -4.91 11.78 -14.17
C ALA A 53 -6.23 12.19 -13.52
N GLY A 54 -7.26 11.33 -13.56
CA GLY A 54 -8.58 11.57 -12.95
C GLY A 54 -8.63 11.26 -11.46
N GLY A 55 -9.70 11.67 -10.79
CA GLY A 55 -9.94 11.33 -9.37
C GLY A 55 -8.80 11.75 -8.45
N LYS A 56 -8.11 10.78 -7.85
CA LYS A 56 -6.98 11.07 -6.95
C LYS A 56 -5.83 11.77 -7.65
N GLY A 57 -5.54 11.43 -8.92
CA GLY A 57 -4.52 12.10 -9.71
C GLY A 57 -4.77 13.59 -9.92
N THR A 58 -6.03 14.02 -9.99
CA THR A 58 -6.37 15.46 -10.04
C THR A 58 -5.87 16.20 -8.80
N SER A 59 -6.08 15.61 -7.61
CA SER A 59 -5.60 16.21 -6.35
C SER A 59 -4.09 16.09 -6.18
N ASP A 60 -3.48 15.01 -6.67
CA ASP A 60 -2.02 14.84 -6.63
C ASP A 60 -1.32 15.87 -7.51
N CYS A 61 -1.78 16.05 -8.76
CA CYS A 61 -1.27 17.13 -9.62
C CYS A 61 -1.38 18.51 -8.94
N ALA A 62 -2.52 18.79 -8.30
CA ALA A 62 -2.69 20.04 -7.57
C ALA A 62 -1.73 20.15 -6.37
N GLY A 63 -1.46 19.05 -5.69
CA GLY A 63 -0.51 18.97 -4.58
C GLY A 63 0.93 19.25 -5.01
N PHE A 64 1.38 18.68 -6.15
CA PHE A 64 2.72 18.92 -6.69
C PHE A 64 2.94 20.37 -7.15
N MET A 65 1.88 21.05 -7.55
CA MET A 65 1.92 22.42 -8.07
C MET A 65 1.80 23.50 -6.98
N ARG A 66 1.99 23.14 -5.71
CA ARG A 66 2.02 24.09 -4.59
C ARG A 66 3.16 23.76 -3.64
N ARG A 67 3.65 24.76 -2.92
CA ARG A 67 4.67 24.64 -1.88
C ARG A 67 4.29 25.43 -0.64
N TRP A 68 4.74 24.97 0.52
CA TRP A 68 4.62 25.73 1.76
C TRP A 68 5.57 26.92 1.76
N ASP A 69 5.07 28.07 2.16
CA ASP A 69 5.84 29.30 2.32
C ASP A 69 5.94 29.61 3.81
N GLU A 70 7.17 29.59 4.34
CA GLU A 70 7.41 29.75 5.77
C GLU A 70 7.10 31.16 6.28
N GLU A 71 7.27 32.18 5.45
CA GLU A 71 6.97 33.57 5.82
C GLU A 71 5.46 33.81 5.84
N LYS A 72 4.76 33.31 4.83
CA LYS A 72 3.30 33.47 4.69
C LYS A 72 2.51 32.50 5.53
N LYS A 73 3.15 31.44 6.07
CA LYS A 73 2.48 30.30 6.73
C LYS A 73 1.31 29.73 5.90
N ALA A 74 1.51 29.63 4.59
CA ALA A 74 0.49 29.23 3.63
C ALA A 74 1.10 28.49 2.43
N PHE A 75 0.26 27.72 1.73
CA PHE A 75 0.66 27.14 0.45
C PHE A 75 0.56 28.18 -0.68
N VAL A 76 1.63 28.29 -1.44
CA VAL A 76 1.75 29.17 -2.61
C VAL A 76 2.05 28.32 -3.87
N PRO A 77 1.90 28.85 -5.09
CA PRO A 77 2.23 28.14 -6.31
C PRO A 77 3.67 27.61 -6.32
N GLN A 78 3.87 26.42 -6.87
CA GLN A 78 5.18 25.82 -7.13
C GLN A 78 5.68 26.24 -8.52
N GLU A 79 6.79 26.98 -8.56
CA GLU A 79 7.36 27.51 -9.81
C GLU A 79 8.40 26.58 -10.45
N LYS A 80 8.92 25.63 -9.65
CA LYS A 80 9.99 24.71 -10.07
C LYS A 80 9.47 23.32 -10.48
N ALA A 81 8.17 23.18 -10.74
CA ALA A 81 7.59 21.95 -11.26
C ALA A 81 6.54 22.26 -12.33
N LYS A 82 6.36 21.35 -13.27
CA LYS A 82 5.36 21.44 -14.33
C LYS A 82 4.75 20.08 -14.60
N ILE A 83 3.42 20.00 -14.67
CA ILE A 83 2.73 18.83 -15.21
C ILE A 83 2.87 18.88 -16.73
N ALA A 84 3.70 18.00 -17.29
CA ALA A 84 4.03 17.99 -18.71
C ALA A 84 3.27 16.94 -19.50
N PHE A 85 2.89 15.84 -18.84
CA PHE A 85 2.17 14.73 -19.47
C PHE A 85 1.08 14.22 -18.53
N LEU A 86 -0.05 13.86 -19.12
CA LEU A 86 -1.19 13.27 -18.43
C LEU A 86 -1.62 11.99 -19.14
N CYS A 87 -1.95 10.97 -18.38
CA CYS A 87 -2.43 9.71 -18.92
C CYS A 87 -3.65 9.25 -18.13
N ASP A 88 -4.75 8.96 -18.82
CA ASP A 88 -5.92 8.31 -18.23
C ASP A 88 -6.66 7.51 -19.29
N VAL A 89 -7.09 6.30 -18.92
CA VAL A 89 -7.89 5.41 -19.76
C VAL A 89 -9.36 5.81 -19.80
N ASP A 90 -9.74 6.76 -18.94
CA ASP A 90 -11.09 7.31 -18.79
C ASP A 90 -11.07 8.80 -19.11
N GLN A 91 -11.47 9.14 -20.35
CA GLN A 91 -11.43 10.51 -20.86
C GLN A 91 -12.34 11.47 -20.06
N LEU A 92 -13.48 10.98 -19.59
CA LEU A 92 -14.40 11.80 -18.80
C LEU A 92 -13.85 12.06 -17.40
N LYS A 93 -13.28 11.05 -16.77
CA LYS A 93 -12.68 11.17 -15.45
C LYS A 93 -11.42 12.04 -15.46
N GLY A 94 -10.61 11.95 -16.51
CA GLY A 94 -9.42 12.77 -16.73
C GLY A 94 -9.72 14.22 -17.11
N ALA A 95 -10.92 14.51 -17.64
CA ALA A 95 -11.27 15.80 -18.28
C ALA A 95 -10.97 17.04 -17.42
N THR A 96 -11.25 16.99 -16.12
CA THR A 96 -11.00 18.10 -15.20
C THR A 96 -9.50 18.42 -15.13
N THR A 97 -8.65 17.41 -15.08
CA THR A 97 -7.20 17.57 -15.01
C THR A 97 -6.64 18.02 -16.36
N PHE A 98 -7.13 17.46 -17.46
CA PHE A 98 -6.74 17.87 -18.82
C PHE A 98 -7.04 19.35 -19.05
N LYS A 99 -8.23 19.82 -18.63
CA LYS A 99 -8.60 21.24 -18.71
C LYS A 99 -7.75 22.13 -17.81
N ARG A 100 -7.34 21.62 -16.63
CA ARG A 100 -6.50 22.38 -15.68
C ARG A 100 -5.08 22.59 -16.19
N TYR A 101 -4.55 21.62 -16.93
CA TYR A 101 -3.19 21.65 -17.47
C TYR A 101 -3.19 21.54 -19.00
N PRO A 102 -3.67 22.58 -19.72
CA PRO A 102 -3.91 22.50 -21.17
C PRO A 102 -2.62 22.35 -21.98
N ASP A 103 -1.46 22.72 -21.43
CA ASP A 103 -0.16 22.54 -22.07
C ASP A 103 0.38 21.09 -21.95
N ALA A 104 -0.20 20.28 -21.08
CA ALA A 104 0.23 18.90 -20.89
C ALA A 104 -0.24 18.02 -22.06
N LYS A 105 0.68 17.19 -22.57
CA LYS A 105 0.33 16.23 -23.61
C LYS A 105 -0.43 15.06 -23.00
N VAL A 106 -1.56 14.68 -23.61
CA VAL A 106 -2.46 13.64 -23.08
C VAL A 106 -2.25 12.32 -23.79
N TYR A 107 -2.22 11.25 -23.02
CA TYR A 107 -2.11 9.85 -23.46
C TYR A 107 -3.23 9.01 -22.85
N GLU A 108 -3.62 7.94 -23.52
CA GLU A 108 -4.55 6.94 -23.01
C GLU A 108 -3.79 5.75 -22.38
N ASP A 109 -2.72 5.30 -23.04
CA ASP A 109 -1.89 4.17 -22.60
C ASP A 109 -0.58 4.67 -22.00
N TRP A 110 -0.36 4.36 -20.72
CA TRP A 110 0.87 4.73 -20.00
C TRP A 110 2.14 4.08 -20.58
N ARG A 111 2.04 2.92 -21.21
CA ARG A 111 3.18 2.24 -21.85
C ARG A 111 3.65 3.07 -23.03
N VAL A 112 2.72 3.53 -23.85
CA VAL A 112 3.00 4.41 -24.99
C VAL A 112 3.57 5.75 -24.52
N LEU A 113 3.06 6.32 -23.43
CA LEU A 113 3.59 7.54 -22.82
C LEU A 113 5.06 7.34 -22.44
N ILE A 114 5.38 6.30 -21.67
CA ILE A 114 6.76 6.05 -21.22
C ILE A 114 7.67 5.79 -22.41
N GLU A 115 7.28 4.91 -23.34
CA GLU A 115 8.08 4.55 -24.52
C GLU A 115 8.45 5.80 -25.33
N LYS A 116 7.48 6.67 -25.61
CA LYS A 116 7.70 7.82 -26.51
C LYS A 116 8.32 9.03 -25.82
N GLU A 117 8.00 9.25 -24.54
CA GLU A 117 8.26 10.54 -23.88
C GLU A 117 9.24 10.46 -22.71
N HIS A 118 9.77 9.30 -22.34
CA HIS A 118 10.65 9.18 -21.16
C HIS A 118 11.84 10.16 -21.14
N LYS A 119 12.28 10.69 -22.28
CA LYS A 119 13.34 11.71 -22.36
C LYS A 119 12.85 13.12 -22.04
N ASN A 120 11.55 13.34 -22.02
CA ASN A 120 10.92 14.65 -21.92
C ASN A 120 10.30 14.94 -20.55
N PHE A 121 10.45 14.03 -19.58
CA PHE A 121 10.06 14.23 -18.18
C PHE A 121 11.09 13.63 -17.23
N ASP A 122 11.07 14.10 -15.98
CA ASP A 122 12.04 13.74 -14.93
C ASP A 122 11.42 12.79 -13.90
N ALA A 123 10.11 12.89 -13.69
CA ALA A 123 9.41 12.20 -12.63
C ALA A 123 8.04 11.69 -13.09
N VAL A 124 7.57 10.61 -12.47
CA VAL A 124 6.26 10.01 -12.72
C VAL A 124 5.45 9.92 -11.44
N SER A 125 4.18 10.31 -11.51
CA SER A 125 3.17 10.04 -10.51
C SER A 125 2.23 8.95 -10.99
N VAL A 126 2.03 7.89 -10.20
CA VAL A 126 1.08 6.80 -10.47
C VAL A 126 -0.06 6.91 -9.47
N SER A 127 -1.26 7.23 -9.96
CA SER A 127 -2.47 7.50 -9.15
C SER A 127 -3.67 6.68 -9.65
N THR A 128 -3.40 5.49 -10.14
CA THR A 128 -4.36 4.51 -10.69
C THR A 128 -5.00 3.67 -9.57
N PRO A 129 -5.88 2.70 -9.88
CA PRO A 129 -6.20 1.60 -8.97
C PRO A 129 -4.98 0.73 -8.64
N ASP A 130 -5.01 0.05 -7.47
CA ASP A 130 -3.87 -0.63 -6.86
C ASP A 130 -3.14 -1.60 -7.79
N HIS A 131 -3.90 -2.36 -8.60
CA HIS A 131 -3.36 -3.38 -9.51
C HIS A 131 -2.45 -2.84 -10.62
N THR A 132 -2.50 -1.55 -10.91
CA THR A 132 -1.66 -0.90 -11.95
C THR A 132 -0.41 -0.25 -11.35
N HIS A 133 -0.38 -0.03 -10.03
CA HIS A 133 0.70 0.73 -9.37
C HIS A 133 2.09 0.20 -9.71
N ALA A 134 2.32 -1.09 -9.44
CA ALA A 134 3.66 -1.67 -9.54
C ALA A 134 4.17 -1.75 -10.99
N VAL A 135 3.31 -2.14 -11.93
CA VAL A 135 3.71 -2.31 -13.34
C VAL A 135 4.04 -0.96 -13.99
N ALA A 136 3.26 0.08 -13.71
CA ALA A 136 3.54 1.43 -14.22
C ALA A 136 4.76 2.06 -13.53
N ALA A 137 4.90 1.86 -12.20
CA ALA A 137 6.03 2.37 -11.45
C ALA A 137 7.36 1.70 -11.85
N SER A 138 7.40 0.37 -11.99
CA SER A 138 8.60 -0.34 -12.41
C SER A 138 9.07 0.11 -13.80
N ALA A 139 8.14 0.31 -14.75
CA ALA A 139 8.47 0.84 -16.07
C ALA A 139 9.06 2.25 -16.00
N ALA A 140 8.53 3.13 -15.16
CA ALA A 140 9.10 4.47 -14.98
C ALA A 140 10.49 4.43 -14.32
N ILE A 141 10.67 3.62 -13.27
CA ILE A 141 11.93 3.49 -12.54
C ILE A 141 13.04 2.96 -13.45
N THR A 142 12.78 1.94 -14.27
CA THR A 142 13.76 1.37 -15.21
C THR A 142 14.21 2.35 -16.30
N HIS A 143 13.47 3.43 -16.53
CA HIS A 143 13.87 4.57 -17.35
C HIS A 143 14.54 5.69 -16.54
N GLY A 144 14.91 5.42 -15.28
CA GLY A 144 15.60 6.38 -14.41
C GLY A 144 14.72 7.53 -13.92
N LYS A 145 13.38 7.37 -13.87
CA LYS A 145 12.46 8.43 -13.46
C LYS A 145 12.20 8.39 -11.97
N HIS A 146 12.22 9.56 -11.33
CA HIS A 146 11.76 9.72 -9.96
C HIS A 146 10.29 9.30 -9.87
N ILE A 147 9.88 8.73 -8.74
CA ILE A 147 8.59 8.06 -8.66
C ILE A 147 7.78 8.45 -7.43
N TRP A 148 6.53 8.79 -7.67
CA TRP A 148 5.47 8.84 -6.69
C TRP A 148 4.45 7.76 -7.01
N VAL A 149 4.04 6.96 -6.02
CA VAL A 149 2.95 5.98 -6.17
C VAL A 149 1.92 6.19 -5.09
N GLN A 150 0.66 6.23 -5.47
CA GLN A 150 -0.43 6.30 -4.50
C GLN A 150 -0.45 5.05 -3.60
N LYS A 151 -1.07 5.21 -2.43
CA LYS A 151 -1.25 4.14 -1.45
C LYS A 151 -2.45 3.24 -1.82
N PRO A 152 -2.33 1.94 -1.52
CA PRO A 152 -1.10 1.25 -1.13
C PRO A 152 -0.10 1.22 -2.27
N MET A 153 1.19 1.23 -1.96
CA MET A 153 2.24 1.27 -2.99
C MET A 153 2.10 0.17 -4.04
N THR A 154 1.63 -1.00 -3.63
CA THR A 154 1.50 -2.18 -4.49
C THR A 154 0.28 -3.02 -4.11
N HIS A 155 -0.09 -3.92 -5.01
CA HIS A 155 -1.21 -4.84 -4.85
C HIS A 155 -0.81 -6.12 -4.08
N ASP A 156 0.45 -6.55 -4.18
CA ASP A 156 0.97 -7.70 -3.45
C ASP A 156 2.35 -7.44 -2.82
N ILE A 157 2.84 -8.40 -2.03
CA ILE A 157 4.08 -8.29 -1.26
C ILE A 157 5.31 -8.31 -2.18
N TYR A 158 5.31 -9.18 -3.18
CA TYR A 158 6.43 -9.29 -4.12
C TYR A 158 6.70 -7.98 -4.85
N GLU A 159 5.63 -7.34 -5.33
CA GLU A 159 5.70 -6.03 -5.99
C GLU A 159 6.37 -4.97 -5.10
N ALA A 160 6.05 -4.95 -3.80
CA ALA A 160 6.61 -3.97 -2.87
C ALA A 160 8.14 -4.10 -2.75
N ARG A 161 8.63 -5.33 -2.66
CA ARG A 161 10.07 -5.61 -2.62
C ARG A 161 10.76 -5.27 -3.94
N VAL A 162 10.11 -5.59 -5.07
CA VAL A 162 10.64 -5.26 -6.40
C VAL A 162 10.78 -3.75 -6.57
N LEU A 163 9.76 -2.95 -6.24
CA LEU A 163 9.84 -1.49 -6.39
C LEU A 163 10.91 -0.87 -5.49
N ALA A 164 11.06 -1.33 -4.24
CA ALA A 164 12.12 -0.84 -3.36
C ALA A 164 13.51 -1.20 -3.90
N LYS A 165 13.70 -2.42 -4.40
CA LYS A 165 14.95 -2.85 -5.05
C LYS A 165 15.28 -1.99 -6.26
N LEU A 166 14.33 -1.83 -7.19
CA LEU A 166 14.51 -1.03 -8.40
C LEU A 166 14.82 0.43 -8.09
N ALA A 167 14.13 1.04 -7.10
CA ALA A 167 14.38 2.43 -6.72
C ALA A 167 15.83 2.65 -6.25
N ARG A 168 16.42 1.69 -5.53
CA ARG A 168 17.85 1.72 -5.13
C ARG A 168 18.78 1.50 -6.32
N GLU A 169 18.51 0.50 -7.14
CA GLU A 169 19.35 0.14 -8.30
C GLU A 169 19.44 1.27 -9.32
N TYR A 170 18.29 1.89 -9.62
CA TYR A 170 18.22 2.99 -10.58
C TYR A 170 18.46 4.37 -9.94
N LYS A 171 18.72 4.43 -8.63
CA LYS A 171 19.03 5.65 -7.87
C LYS A 171 17.98 6.75 -8.09
N VAL A 172 16.71 6.40 -7.96
CA VAL A 172 15.59 7.34 -8.13
C VAL A 172 15.00 7.75 -6.79
N VAL A 173 14.58 9.01 -6.69
CA VAL A 173 13.79 9.49 -5.56
C VAL A 173 12.42 8.84 -5.62
N SER A 174 11.97 8.30 -4.49
CA SER A 174 10.69 7.59 -4.39
C SER A 174 9.85 8.12 -3.23
N GLN A 175 8.53 8.10 -3.37
CA GLN A 175 7.59 8.39 -2.29
C GLN A 175 6.27 7.67 -2.50
N MET A 176 5.73 7.03 -1.46
CA MET A 176 4.35 6.56 -1.43
C MET A 176 3.42 7.69 -0.99
N GLY A 177 2.21 7.75 -1.56
CA GLY A 177 1.20 8.79 -1.30
C GLY A 177 0.43 8.65 0.01
N ASN A 178 1.10 8.28 1.11
CA ASN A 178 0.51 8.21 2.46
C ASN A 178 0.89 9.44 3.29
N GLN A 179 0.18 10.52 3.10
CA GLN A 179 0.49 11.85 3.63
C GLN A 179 0.70 11.89 5.15
N GLY A 180 0.10 10.95 5.90
CA GLY A 180 0.29 10.80 7.34
C GLY A 180 1.75 10.67 7.77
N SER A 181 2.63 10.12 6.92
CA SER A 181 4.07 10.04 7.16
C SER A 181 4.73 11.41 7.35
N SER A 182 4.17 12.47 6.80
CA SER A 182 4.66 13.84 6.96
C SER A 182 3.98 14.60 8.10
N ASN A 183 2.98 14.02 8.77
CA ASN A 183 2.27 14.65 9.87
C ASN A 183 3.14 14.71 11.14
N ASP A 184 2.99 15.77 11.91
CA ASP A 184 3.69 15.95 13.19
C ASP A 184 3.27 14.93 14.25
N GLY A 185 2.03 14.47 14.21
CA GLY A 185 1.48 13.54 15.20
C GLY A 185 2.27 12.23 15.32
N VAL A 186 2.73 11.64 14.21
CA VAL A 186 3.53 10.41 14.25
C VAL A 186 4.87 10.64 14.95
N ARG A 187 5.51 11.80 14.70
CA ARG A 187 6.78 12.20 15.34
C ARG A 187 6.59 12.47 16.81
N GLN A 188 5.53 13.17 17.16
CA GLN A 188 5.18 13.48 18.54
C GLN A 188 4.87 12.22 19.35
N MET A 189 4.08 11.30 18.81
CA MET A 189 3.80 10.02 19.48
C MET A 189 5.07 9.20 19.69
N ARG A 190 6.01 9.20 18.72
CA ARG A 190 7.30 8.54 18.87
C ARG A 190 8.13 9.17 19.98
N GLU A 191 8.18 10.49 20.07
CA GLU A 191 8.85 11.24 21.15
C GLU A 191 8.26 10.89 22.52
N TRP A 192 6.95 10.81 22.66
CA TRP A 192 6.28 10.39 23.90
C TRP A 192 6.59 8.96 24.29
N TYR A 193 6.58 8.04 23.32
CA TYR A 193 6.93 6.64 23.56
C TYR A 193 8.37 6.47 24.00
N GLU A 194 9.33 7.13 23.33
CA GLU A 194 10.75 7.09 23.67
C GLU A 194 11.04 7.75 25.02
N ALA A 195 10.28 8.76 25.41
CA ALA A 195 10.33 9.37 26.73
C ALA A 195 9.71 8.47 27.83
N GLY A 196 9.12 7.34 27.46
CA GLY A 196 8.55 6.36 28.40
C GLY A 196 7.22 6.77 29.01
N LEU A 197 6.49 7.73 28.43
CA LEU A 197 5.25 8.28 28.99
C LEU A 197 4.13 7.25 29.11
N ILE A 198 4.11 6.25 28.24
CA ILE A 198 3.14 5.14 28.28
C ILE A 198 3.79 3.81 28.69
N GLY A 199 5.11 3.79 28.91
CA GLY A 199 5.85 2.56 29.24
C GLY A 199 5.99 1.61 28.06
N ASP A 200 6.10 0.29 28.34
CA ASP A 200 6.19 -0.72 27.31
C ASP A 200 4.80 -1.00 26.70
N VAL A 201 4.74 -1.01 25.38
CA VAL A 201 3.49 -1.29 24.63
C VAL A 201 3.39 -2.77 24.34
N THR A 202 2.22 -3.35 24.60
CA THR A 202 1.89 -4.75 24.31
C THR A 202 0.89 -4.88 23.18
N ASP A 203 -0.04 -3.95 23.08
CA ASP A 203 -1.13 -3.97 22.12
C ASP A 203 -1.37 -2.58 21.52
N VAL A 204 -1.65 -2.55 20.22
CA VAL A 204 -2.15 -1.37 19.53
C VAL A 204 -3.40 -1.76 18.76
N TYR A 205 -4.48 -1.02 18.97
CA TYR A 205 -5.72 -1.19 18.21
C TYR A 205 -5.77 -0.15 17.10
N CYS A 206 -5.86 -0.61 15.86
CA CYS A 206 -6.04 0.19 14.67
C CYS A 206 -7.42 -0.12 14.08
N TYR A 207 -8.27 0.88 13.95
CA TYR A 207 -9.66 0.65 13.57
C TYR A 207 -10.16 1.71 12.57
N THR A 208 -11.17 1.33 11.77
CA THR A 208 -11.78 2.21 10.77
C THR A 208 -13.24 1.83 10.51
N ASN A 209 -14.04 2.84 10.13
CA ASN A 209 -15.43 2.63 9.72
C ASN A 209 -15.54 2.16 8.24
N ARG A 210 -14.41 2.05 7.52
CA ARG A 210 -14.41 1.53 6.15
C ARG A 210 -14.75 0.02 6.13
N PRO A 211 -15.36 -0.48 5.02
CA PRO A 211 -15.52 0.15 3.71
C PRO A 211 -16.71 1.11 3.63
N VAL A 212 -16.57 2.16 2.82
CA VAL A 212 -17.68 3.01 2.39
C VAL A 212 -18.13 2.71 0.94
N TRP A 213 -17.59 1.68 0.35
CA TRP A 213 -17.94 1.08 -0.93
C TRP A 213 -18.50 -0.32 -0.71
N PRO A 214 -19.25 -0.89 -1.69
CA PRO A 214 -19.68 -2.29 -1.62
C PRO A 214 -18.47 -3.23 -1.51
N GLN A 215 -18.50 -4.08 -0.49
CA GLN A 215 -17.46 -5.06 -0.23
C GLN A 215 -18.05 -6.28 0.45
N GLY A 216 -17.68 -7.47 -0.03
CA GLY A 216 -18.22 -8.74 0.44
C GLY A 216 -19.61 -9.07 -0.11
N GLY A 217 -19.90 -10.34 -0.26
CA GLY A 217 -21.20 -10.82 -0.75
C GLY A 217 -21.49 -10.54 -2.22
N MET A 218 -20.50 -10.19 -3.01
CA MET A 218 -20.69 -9.86 -4.43
C MET A 218 -20.13 -10.96 -5.32
N LYS A 219 -20.82 -11.19 -6.42
CA LYS A 219 -20.38 -12.08 -7.53
C LYS A 219 -20.19 -11.23 -8.78
N TRP A 220 -19.18 -11.57 -9.57
CA TRP A 220 -18.98 -10.91 -10.86
C TRP A 220 -20.22 -11.10 -11.74
N PRO A 221 -20.71 -10.04 -12.43
CA PRO A 221 -21.87 -10.15 -13.29
C PRO A 221 -21.67 -11.17 -14.42
N THR A 222 -22.69 -11.96 -14.69
CA THR A 222 -22.68 -12.94 -15.79
C THR A 222 -23.02 -12.31 -17.13
N LYS A 223 -23.76 -11.19 -17.12
CA LYS A 223 -24.10 -10.44 -18.34
C LYS A 223 -22.95 -9.50 -18.70
N THR A 224 -22.63 -9.47 -19.98
CA THR A 224 -21.61 -8.60 -20.55
C THR A 224 -22.23 -7.38 -21.21
N GLY A 225 -21.56 -6.25 -21.15
CA GLY A 225 -21.93 -5.00 -21.79
C GLY A 225 -20.83 -4.49 -22.72
N THR A 226 -21.04 -3.29 -23.24
CA THR A 226 -20.05 -2.56 -24.04
C THR A 226 -19.55 -1.37 -23.21
N PRO A 227 -18.23 -1.20 -23.02
CA PRO A 227 -17.73 -0.01 -22.34
C PRO A 227 -18.08 1.27 -23.14
N PRO A 228 -18.29 2.40 -22.45
CA PRO A 228 -18.44 3.69 -23.13
C PRO A 228 -17.24 3.99 -24.04
N SER A 229 -17.44 4.68 -25.15
CA SER A 229 -16.38 5.04 -26.10
C SER A 229 -15.27 5.92 -25.48
N THR A 230 -15.54 6.55 -24.35
CA THR A 230 -14.61 7.38 -23.59
C THR A 230 -13.80 6.61 -22.54
N PHE A 231 -14.01 5.28 -22.43
CA PHE A 231 -13.40 4.44 -21.41
C PHE A 231 -12.77 3.19 -22.03
N ASN A 232 -11.45 3.06 -21.92
CA ASN A 232 -10.73 1.90 -22.41
C ASN A 232 -10.68 0.81 -21.33
N TRP A 233 -11.62 -0.12 -21.40
CA TRP A 233 -11.74 -1.22 -20.44
C TRP A 233 -10.52 -2.15 -20.43
N ASP A 234 -9.94 -2.44 -21.57
CA ASP A 234 -8.77 -3.32 -21.68
C ASP A 234 -7.56 -2.71 -20.96
N LEU A 235 -7.26 -1.45 -21.24
CA LEU A 235 -6.18 -0.73 -20.57
C LEU A 235 -6.46 -0.53 -19.08
N TRP A 236 -7.74 -0.33 -18.69
CA TRP A 236 -8.11 -0.17 -17.28
C TRP A 236 -7.82 -1.44 -16.46
N GLN A 237 -8.09 -2.62 -17.02
CA GLN A 237 -7.76 -3.88 -16.36
C GLN A 237 -6.25 -4.06 -16.17
N SER A 238 -5.43 -3.42 -16.99
CA SER A 238 -3.97 -3.41 -16.86
C SER A 238 -3.40 -4.81 -16.60
N SER A 239 -2.72 -5.00 -15.49
CA SER A 239 -2.09 -6.25 -15.07
C SER A 239 -3.05 -7.30 -14.46
N ALA A 240 -4.31 -6.93 -14.19
CA ALA A 240 -5.30 -7.85 -13.64
C ALA A 240 -5.76 -8.86 -14.69
N LYS A 241 -6.33 -9.99 -14.23
CA LYS A 241 -6.95 -10.98 -15.09
C LYS A 241 -8.00 -10.34 -15.97
N SER A 242 -7.95 -10.64 -17.28
CA SER A 242 -8.94 -10.12 -18.21
C SER A 242 -10.34 -10.66 -17.90
N ARG A 243 -11.29 -9.74 -17.76
CA ARG A 243 -12.71 -10.03 -17.59
C ARG A 243 -13.50 -9.26 -18.63
N PRO A 244 -14.61 -9.82 -19.15
CA PRO A 244 -15.54 -9.06 -19.99
C PRO A 244 -16.05 -7.82 -19.24
N PHE A 245 -16.34 -6.75 -19.97
CA PHE A 245 -16.99 -5.57 -19.38
C PHE A 245 -18.36 -5.99 -18.83
N PRO A 246 -18.65 -5.76 -17.55
CA PRO A 246 -19.89 -6.23 -16.96
C PRO A 246 -21.08 -5.35 -17.40
N SER A 247 -22.20 -5.99 -17.68
CA SER A 247 -23.49 -5.31 -17.81
C SER A 247 -24.33 -5.65 -16.57
N GLY A 248 -24.93 -4.64 -15.96
CA GLY A 248 -25.71 -4.80 -14.74
C GLY A 248 -24.96 -4.41 -13.46
N ARG A 249 -25.71 -4.17 -12.41
CA ARG A 249 -25.19 -3.65 -11.13
C ARG A 249 -24.34 -4.69 -10.41
N THR A 250 -23.11 -4.36 -10.11
CA THR A 250 -22.17 -5.21 -9.35
C THR A 250 -22.21 -4.93 -7.84
N GLY A 251 -23.39 -4.68 -7.26
CA GLY A 251 -23.55 -4.41 -5.84
C GLY A 251 -24.91 -3.81 -5.49
N GLN A 252 -25.19 -3.67 -4.20
CA GLN A 252 -26.41 -3.01 -3.73
C GLN A 252 -26.36 -1.52 -4.06
N GLN A 253 -27.51 -0.98 -4.52
CA GLN A 253 -27.67 0.45 -4.75
C GLN A 253 -27.34 1.24 -3.49
N ARG A 254 -26.37 2.13 -3.54
CA ARG A 254 -26.19 3.14 -2.51
C ARG A 254 -27.23 4.25 -2.70
N ASN A 255 -28.16 4.35 -1.76
CA ASN A 255 -28.93 5.57 -1.59
C ASN A 255 -27.96 6.68 -1.17
N GLY A 256 -27.75 7.68 -2.02
CA GLY A 256 -27.01 8.89 -1.66
C GLY A 256 -25.59 9.03 -2.26
N VAL A 257 -25.20 8.23 -3.25
CA VAL A 257 -23.98 8.53 -4.03
C VAL A 257 -24.25 9.73 -4.91
N THR A 258 -23.52 10.81 -4.69
CA THR A 258 -23.47 11.96 -5.59
C THR A 258 -23.15 11.46 -7.00
N PRO A 259 -23.93 11.83 -8.03
CA PRO A 259 -23.62 11.45 -9.39
C PRO A 259 -22.37 12.19 -9.85
N GLY A 260 -21.22 11.64 -9.60
CA GLY A 260 -19.99 12.03 -10.25
C GLY A 260 -19.80 11.14 -11.45
N LEU A 261 -20.14 11.59 -12.65
CA LEU A 261 -19.96 10.87 -13.90
C LEU A 261 -20.62 9.49 -13.86
N ALA A 262 -21.94 9.47 -14.00
CA ALA A 262 -22.72 8.27 -14.20
C ALA A 262 -22.31 7.65 -15.54
N TYR A 263 -21.49 6.63 -15.48
CA TYR A 263 -21.63 5.58 -16.46
C TYR A 263 -23.04 5.02 -16.23
N GLU A 264 -23.85 5.05 -17.27
CA GLU A 264 -25.25 4.60 -17.23
C GLU A 264 -25.44 3.48 -16.21
N ASP A 265 -26.43 3.55 -15.40
CA ASP A 265 -26.83 2.85 -14.17
C ASP A 265 -26.22 1.48 -13.81
N ASP A 266 -25.36 0.88 -14.65
CA ASP A 266 -25.02 -0.54 -14.62
C ASP A 266 -23.59 -0.90 -14.22
N PHE A 267 -22.67 0.09 -14.11
CA PHE A 267 -21.26 -0.20 -13.85
C PHE A 267 -20.71 0.51 -12.59
N HIS A 268 -20.43 -0.27 -11.54
CA HIS A 268 -20.05 0.26 -10.22
C HIS A 268 -18.58 0.05 -9.81
N LEU A 269 -17.67 -0.43 -10.68
CA LEU A 269 -16.25 -0.56 -10.31
C LEU A 269 -15.57 0.79 -10.15
N ALA A 270 -15.91 1.75 -10.98
CA ALA A 270 -15.42 3.12 -10.88
C ALA A 270 -16.47 4.04 -10.22
N PRO A 271 -16.11 5.07 -9.42
CA PRO A 271 -14.73 5.46 -9.12
C PRO A 271 -14.09 4.76 -7.91
N HIS A 272 -14.82 4.02 -7.06
CA HIS A 272 -14.33 3.52 -5.78
C HIS A 272 -14.47 2.02 -5.57
N ASP A 273 -15.47 1.39 -6.17
CA ASP A 273 -15.94 0.04 -5.81
C ASP A 273 -14.97 -1.08 -6.22
N TRP A 274 -14.02 -0.79 -7.13
CA TRP A 274 -12.93 -1.70 -7.48
C TRP A 274 -12.10 -2.14 -6.25
N ARG A 275 -12.09 -1.35 -5.18
CA ARG A 275 -11.36 -1.66 -3.94
C ARG A 275 -11.85 -2.93 -3.25
N GLY A 276 -13.12 -3.27 -3.42
CA GLY A 276 -13.73 -4.47 -2.86
C GLY A 276 -13.46 -5.77 -3.64
N TRP A 277 -12.75 -5.70 -4.80
CA TRP A 277 -12.46 -6.83 -5.67
C TRP A 277 -10.98 -7.16 -5.65
N TRP A 278 -10.62 -8.40 -5.30
CA TRP A 278 -9.24 -8.83 -5.19
C TRP A 278 -8.41 -8.72 -6.48
N ASP A 279 -9.06 -8.71 -7.65
CA ASP A 279 -8.35 -8.51 -8.92
C ASP A 279 -7.80 -7.08 -9.07
N TYR A 280 -8.42 -6.10 -8.43
CA TYR A 280 -8.15 -4.67 -8.67
C TYR A 280 -7.69 -3.92 -7.43
N GLY A 281 -8.16 -4.31 -6.25
CA GLY A 281 -7.89 -3.65 -4.98
C GLY A 281 -7.40 -4.60 -3.91
N THR A 282 -7.06 -4.01 -2.78
CA THR A 282 -6.46 -4.69 -1.62
C THR A 282 -7.37 -4.64 -0.38
N GLY A 283 -8.66 -4.32 -0.60
CA GLY A 283 -9.64 -4.21 0.49
C GLY A 283 -9.37 -3.06 1.44
N VAL A 284 -10.05 -3.08 2.58
CA VAL A 284 -9.96 -1.99 3.56
C VAL A 284 -8.57 -1.87 4.17
N ILE A 285 -7.92 -3.00 4.47
CA ILE A 285 -6.58 -2.93 5.07
C ILE A 285 -5.55 -2.35 4.10
N GLY A 286 -5.66 -2.60 2.81
CA GLY A 286 -4.83 -1.96 1.80
C GLY A 286 -5.14 -0.47 1.66
N ASP A 287 -6.42 -0.12 1.57
CA ASP A 287 -6.84 1.28 1.41
C ASP A 287 -6.51 2.15 2.62
N MET A 288 -6.79 1.68 3.84
CA MET A 288 -6.65 2.46 5.09
C MET A 288 -5.41 2.12 5.91
N GLY A 289 -4.83 0.93 5.72
CA GLY A 289 -3.70 0.48 6.52
C GLY A 289 -2.48 1.39 6.39
N ALA A 290 -2.18 1.90 5.20
CA ALA A 290 -1.09 2.85 4.99
C ALA A 290 -1.28 4.18 5.76
N HIS A 291 -2.50 4.50 6.18
CA HIS A 291 -2.84 5.72 6.94
C HIS A 291 -2.91 5.49 8.45
N ILE A 292 -3.10 4.25 8.88
CA ILE A 292 -3.34 3.91 10.28
C ILE A 292 -2.25 2.99 10.83
N LEU A 293 -1.82 1.94 10.10
CA LEU A 293 -0.81 0.98 10.58
C LEU A 293 0.62 1.52 10.50
N GLU A 294 0.91 2.46 9.59
CA GLU A 294 2.25 3.05 9.47
C GLU A 294 2.69 3.74 10.75
N ALA A 295 1.78 4.43 11.43
CA ALA A 295 2.11 5.17 12.65
C ALA A 295 2.59 4.26 13.79
N PRO A 296 1.88 3.18 14.21
CA PRO A 296 2.41 2.27 15.22
C PRO A 296 3.72 1.59 14.80
N MET A 297 3.89 1.25 13.53
CA MET A 297 5.15 0.69 13.05
C MET A 297 6.31 1.67 13.20
N THR A 298 6.08 2.96 12.91
CA THR A 298 7.08 4.03 13.04
C THR A 298 7.33 4.41 14.50
N VAL A 299 6.27 4.57 15.30
CA VAL A 299 6.35 4.97 16.71
C VAL A 299 7.08 3.93 17.55
N LEU A 300 6.82 2.65 17.33
CA LEU A 300 7.39 1.53 18.07
C LEU A 300 8.65 0.96 17.43
N ASP A 301 9.08 1.50 16.29
CA ASP A 301 10.24 1.04 15.51
C ASP A 301 10.16 -0.46 15.17
N LEU A 302 9.01 -0.91 14.70
CA LEU A 302 8.75 -2.33 14.44
C LEU A 302 9.51 -2.83 13.21
N GLY A 303 9.97 -4.07 13.31
CA GLY A 303 10.50 -4.84 12.20
C GLY A 303 9.39 -5.37 11.28
N TYR A 304 9.61 -6.59 10.82
CA TYR A 304 8.61 -7.32 10.04
C TYR A 304 7.70 -8.12 10.99
N VAL A 305 6.44 -8.27 10.56
CA VAL A 305 5.48 -9.16 11.21
C VAL A 305 6.00 -10.59 11.19
N SER A 306 5.80 -11.33 12.27
CA SER A 306 6.21 -12.74 12.38
C SER A 306 5.03 -13.70 12.34
N ALA A 307 3.83 -13.21 12.68
CA ALA A 307 2.63 -14.05 12.67
C ALA A 307 1.38 -13.21 12.47
N VAL A 308 0.36 -13.82 11.87
CA VAL A 308 -0.93 -13.19 11.61
C VAL A 308 -2.07 -14.17 11.87
N GLN A 309 -3.15 -13.65 12.44
CA GLN A 309 -4.40 -14.38 12.63
C GLN A 309 -5.57 -13.47 12.29
N THR A 310 -6.60 -14.00 11.64
CA THR A 310 -7.77 -13.21 11.25
C THR A 310 -9.08 -13.90 11.61
N SER A 311 -10.11 -13.09 11.82
CA SER A 311 -11.50 -13.48 11.79
C SER A 311 -12.28 -12.50 10.91
N LEU A 312 -13.25 -13.02 10.15
CA LEU A 312 -13.96 -12.25 9.14
C LEU A 312 -15.46 -12.16 9.47
N GLY A 313 -16.03 -10.99 9.23
CA GLY A 313 -17.47 -10.88 9.03
C GLY A 313 -17.85 -11.53 7.70
N ASN A 314 -18.86 -12.38 7.74
CA ASN A 314 -19.32 -13.04 6.52
C ASN A 314 -20.74 -12.55 6.19
N PRO A 315 -21.01 -12.13 4.96
CA PRO A 315 -22.33 -11.68 4.54
C PRO A 315 -23.30 -12.84 4.30
N SER A 316 -23.22 -13.94 5.06
CA SER A 316 -24.10 -15.09 4.84
C SER A 316 -25.55 -14.74 5.08
N MET A 317 -26.37 -14.99 4.08
CA MET A 317 -27.82 -14.95 4.17
C MET A 317 -28.32 -16.35 4.54
N GLY A 318 -28.67 -16.57 5.81
CA GLY A 318 -29.20 -17.83 6.33
C GLY A 318 -28.15 -18.80 6.89
N LEU A 319 -28.55 -20.07 7.06
CA LEU A 319 -27.73 -21.12 7.69
C LEU A 319 -26.57 -21.65 6.82
N LYS A 320 -26.54 -21.33 5.53
CA LYS A 320 -25.44 -21.67 4.63
C LYS A 320 -24.50 -20.50 4.46
N GLN A 321 -23.27 -20.69 4.87
CA GLN A 321 -22.19 -19.75 4.66
C GLN A 321 -21.82 -19.74 3.17
N GLU A 322 -22.20 -18.70 2.44
CA GLU A 322 -21.72 -18.50 1.07
C GLU A 322 -20.33 -17.87 1.10
N GLU A 323 -19.49 -18.30 0.18
CA GLU A 323 -18.13 -17.79 0.02
C GLU A 323 -18.06 -16.93 -1.22
N PHE A 324 -17.38 -15.80 -1.09
CA PHE A 324 -17.20 -14.82 -2.16
C PHE A 324 -15.70 -14.63 -2.39
N PRO A 325 -15.05 -15.57 -3.12
CA PRO A 325 -13.59 -15.60 -3.25
C PRO A 325 -13.04 -14.41 -4.05
N ASP A 326 -13.86 -13.78 -4.89
CA ASP A 326 -13.45 -12.66 -5.73
C ASP A 326 -13.46 -11.31 -4.99
N THR A 327 -14.14 -11.24 -3.82
CA THR A 327 -14.35 -9.98 -3.11
C THR A 327 -13.78 -10.00 -1.70
N CYS A 328 -13.34 -8.82 -1.26
CA CYS A 328 -12.88 -8.61 0.10
C CYS A 328 -14.05 -8.75 1.09
N PRO A 329 -13.83 -9.21 2.32
CA PRO A 329 -14.90 -9.34 3.32
C PRO A 329 -15.41 -7.97 3.78
N PRO A 330 -16.68 -7.87 4.23
CA PRO A 330 -17.27 -6.60 4.69
C PRO A 330 -16.65 -6.08 5.99
N SER A 331 -16.07 -6.96 6.79
CA SER A 331 -15.35 -6.61 8.02
C SER A 331 -14.31 -7.66 8.37
N SER A 332 -13.25 -7.23 9.05
CA SER A 332 -12.22 -8.12 9.58
C SER A 332 -11.72 -7.66 10.94
N ASN A 333 -11.29 -8.64 11.74
CA ASN A 333 -10.46 -8.42 12.91
C ASN A 333 -9.20 -9.26 12.75
N THR A 334 -8.08 -8.61 12.46
CA THR A 334 -6.82 -9.24 12.13
C THR A 334 -5.73 -8.84 13.10
N ILE A 335 -5.04 -9.79 13.70
CA ILE A 335 -3.97 -9.58 14.66
C ILE A 335 -2.63 -9.82 13.97
N LEU A 336 -1.81 -8.79 13.89
CA LEU A 336 -0.44 -8.83 13.42
C LEU A 336 0.49 -8.89 14.63
N THR A 337 1.34 -9.89 14.71
CA THR A 337 2.28 -10.08 15.82
C THR A 337 3.70 -9.74 15.38
N PHE A 338 4.34 -8.85 16.12
CA PHE A 338 5.69 -8.35 15.86
C PHE A 338 6.64 -8.76 17.00
N PRO A 339 7.85 -9.23 16.71
CA PRO A 339 8.91 -9.31 17.70
C PRO A 339 9.14 -7.93 18.32
N ASN A 340 9.25 -7.87 19.65
CA ASN A 340 9.49 -6.60 20.33
C ASN A 340 10.95 -6.15 20.07
N PRO A 341 11.17 -4.95 19.49
CA PRO A 341 12.52 -4.45 19.21
C PRO A 341 13.30 -4.09 20.49
N LYS A 342 12.60 -3.79 21.58
CA LYS A 342 13.22 -3.48 22.86
C LYS A 342 13.67 -4.74 23.61
N LYS A 343 14.75 -4.60 24.36
CA LYS A 343 15.19 -5.61 25.32
C LYS A 343 14.82 -5.16 26.74
N GLY A 344 14.35 -6.09 27.55
CA GLY A 344 14.15 -5.90 28.97
C GLY A 344 15.45 -5.87 29.77
N LYS A 345 15.33 -5.81 31.09
CA LYS A 345 16.50 -5.89 31.97
C LYS A 345 17.36 -7.13 31.66
N HIS A 346 18.67 -6.95 31.70
CA HIS A 346 19.66 -8.00 31.40
C HIS A 346 19.54 -8.60 29.97
N GLY A 347 19.00 -7.83 28.99
CA GLY A 347 18.86 -8.27 27.60
C GLY A 347 17.76 -9.30 27.36
N LYS A 348 16.88 -9.55 28.32
CA LYS A 348 15.74 -10.48 28.17
C LYS A 348 14.78 -9.96 27.10
N ALA A 349 14.30 -10.85 26.23
CA ALA A 349 13.27 -10.51 25.26
C ALA A 349 12.00 -10.05 25.98
N LEU A 350 11.42 -8.94 25.52
CA LEU A 350 10.09 -8.51 25.93
C LEU A 350 9.01 -9.28 25.15
N PRO A 351 7.78 -9.33 25.68
CA PRO A 351 6.65 -9.91 24.95
C PRO A 351 6.49 -9.27 23.56
N ASN A 352 6.06 -10.06 22.61
CA ASN A 352 5.72 -9.57 21.27
C ASN A 352 4.67 -8.46 21.34
N ILE A 353 4.72 -7.54 20.38
CA ILE A 353 3.72 -6.48 20.22
C ILE A 353 2.67 -6.98 19.25
N ARG A 354 1.39 -6.79 19.61
CA ARG A 354 0.24 -7.14 18.76
C ARG A 354 -0.41 -5.88 18.24
N ILE A 355 -0.59 -5.82 16.93
CA ILE A 355 -1.43 -4.80 16.30
C ILE A 355 -2.74 -5.47 15.90
N HIS A 356 -3.84 -4.98 16.45
CA HIS A 356 -5.19 -5.41 16.15
C HIS A 356 -5.77 -4.49 15.09
N TRP A 357 -5.91 -4.97 13.87
CA TRP A 357 -6.63 -4.29 12.80
C TRP A 357 -8.10 -4.64 12.86
N MET A 358 -8.96 -3.64 12.87
CA MET A 358 -10.41 -3.78 12.96
C MET A 358 -11.07 -2.88 11.90
N ASP A 359 -11.82 -3.46 10.98
CA ASP A 359 -12.54 -2.73 9.94
C ASP A 359 -14.04 -3.10 9.90
N GLY A 360 -14.79 -2.44 9.00
CA GLY A 360 -16.25 -2.64 8.95
C GLY A 360 -16.99 -1.97 10.10
N GLY A 361 -16.40 -0.96 10.73
CA GLY A 361 -17.00 -0.25 11.87
C GLY A 361 -16.73 -0.92 13.22
N LEU A 362 -15.93 -1.98 13.26
CA LEU A 362 -15.49 -2.57 14.52
C LEU A 362 -14.54 -1.61 15.24
N THR A 363 -14.70 -1.47 16.55
CA THR A 363 -13.86 -0.63 17.41
C THR A 363 -13.40 -1.41 18.64
N PRO A 364 -12.22 -1.07 19.22
CA PRO A 364 -11.81 -1.66 20.49
C PRO A 364 -12.70 -1.19 21.65
N PRO A 365 -12.64 -1.87 22.81
CA PRO A 365 -13.25 -1.36 24.03
C PRO A 365 -12.79 0.07 24.33
N ARG A 366 -13.74 0.90 24.74
CA ARG A 366 -13.46 2.29 25.12
C ARG A 366 -12.56 2.32 26.36
N PRO A 367 -11.42 3.05 26.35
CA PRO A 367 -10.57 3.21 27.53
C PRO A 367 -11.32 3.90 28.67
N GLU A 368 -11.15 3.42 29.90
CA GLU A 368 -11.77 4.01 31.09
C GLU A 368 -11.27 5.44 31.37
N GLU A 369 -10.05 5.77 30.91
CA GLU A 369 -9.44 7.10 31.09
C GLU A 369 -10.02 8.16 30.15
N MET A 370 -10.90 7.81 29.23
CA MET A 370 -11.56 8.76 28.33
C MET A 370 -12.72 9.46 29.09
N GLU A 371 -12.79 10.78 28.96
CA GLU A 371 -13.88 11.57 29.46
C GLU A 371 -15.22 11.18 28.80
N PRO A 372 -16.38 11.33 29.46
CA PRO A 372 -17.68 10.93 28.90
C PRO A 372 -17.99 11.54 27.53
N THR A 373 -17.47 12.73 27.26
CA THR A 373 -17.65 13.47 26.00
C THR A 373 -16.64 13.11 24.92
N ASP A 374 -15.58 12.36 25.27
CA ASP A 374 -14.56 11.94 24.29
C ASP A 374 -15.12 10.88 23.32
N THR A 375 -14.66 10.91 22.10
CA THR A 375 -15.03 9.93 21.07
C THR A 375 -13.86 9.07 20.64
N MET A 376 -14.15 7.80 20.36
CA MET A 376 -13.23 6.90 19.66
C MET A 376 -13.18 7.20 18.16
N ALA A 377 -14.19 7.86 17.60
CA ALA A 377 -14.26 8.26 16.20
C ALA A 377 -13.45 9.54 15.94
N ILE A 378 -12.13 9.44 16.03
CA ILE A 378 -11.22 10.53 15.72
C ILE A 378 -10.97 10.49 14.22
N SER A 379 -11.21 11.60 13.51
CA SER A 379 -11.09 11.66 12.05
C SER A 379 -11.89 10.57 11.31
N ASP A 380 -13.07 10.88 10.86
CA ASP A 380 -13.93 10.05 10.01
C ASP A 380 -14.23 8.61 10.51
N GLY A 381 -14.21 8.39 11.83
CA GLY A 381 -14.47 7.07 12.41
C GLY A 381 -13.28 6.12 12.41
N SER A 382 -12.08 6.63 12.15
CA SER A 382 -10.84 5.86 12.15
C SER A 382 -9.92 6.30 13.28
N GLY A 383 -9.09 5.39 13.79
CA GLY A 383 -8.15 5.73 14.85
C GLY A 383 -7.16 4.62 15.19
N MET A 384 -6.28 4.96 16.11
CA MET A 384 -5.32 4.04 16.71
C MET A 384 -5.21 4.30 18.21
N LEU A 385 -5.19 3.22 19.00
CA LEU A 385 -5.11 3.24 20.46
C LEU A 385 -3.93 2.37 20.90
N PHE A 386 -2.92 2.97 21.52
CA PHE A 386 -1.77 2.28 22.09
C PHE A 386 -2.01 1.98 23.56
N ILE A 387 -1.77 0.72 23.96
CA ILE A 387 -1.89 0.24 25.33
C ILE A 387 -0.49 -0.01 25.86
N GLY A 388 -0.06 0.82 26.78
CA GLY A 388 1.23 0.69 27.44
C GLY A 388 1.11 0.41 28.93
N THR A 389 2.20 -0.05 29.55
CA THR A 389 2.26 -0.45 30.98
C THR A 389 2.10 0.74 31.95
N LYS A 390 2.26 1.98 31.48
CA LYS A 390 2.16 3.21 32.28
C LYS A 390 1.08 4.18 31.82
N GLY A 391 0.36 3.84 30.75
CA GLY A 391 -0.69 4.69 30.20
C GLY A 391 -1.01 4.35 28.77
N LYS A 392 -1.90 5.14 28.19
CA LYS A 392 -2.39 4.96 26.83
C LYS A 392 -2.23 6.25 26.03
N MET A 393 -2.15 6.12 24.71
CA MET A 393 -2.26 7.25 23.79
C MET A 393 -3.15 6.89 22.62
N ILE A 394 -3.84 7.88 22.07
CA ILE A 394 -4.79 7.73 20.98
C ILE A 394 -4.54 8.78 19.90
N ALA A 395 -4.76 8.42 18.63
CA ALA A 395 -4.75 9.34 17.51
C ALA A 395 -5.74 8.89 16.44
N GLY A 396 -6.12 9.80 15.57
CA GLY A 396 -6.95 9.52 14.40
C GLY A 396 -6.14 9.07 13.19
N CYS A 397 -6.83 8.94 12.04
CA CYS A 397 -6.22 8.73 10.74
C CYS A 397 -5.13 9.79 10.49
N TYR A 398 -4.05 9.43 9.79
CA TYR A 398 -2.87 10.29 9.59
C TYR A 398 -2.17 10.74 10.89
N SER A 399 -2.38 10.06 12.01
CA SER A 399 -1.90 10.48 13.33
C SER A 399 -2.46 11.83 13.79
N ALA A 400 -3.61 12.24 13.26
CA ALA A 400 -4.26 13.50 13.63
C ALA A 400 -4.76 13.47 15.07
N GLY A 401 -4.68 14.62 15.77
CA GLY A 401 -5.20 14.77 17.13
C GLY A 401 -4.57 13.80 18.14
N ALA A 402 -3.29 13.48 17.97
CA ALA A 402 -2.55 12.62 18.89
C ALA A 402 -2.58 13.17 20.33
N ARG A 403 -2.93 12.33 21.31
CA ARG A 403 -3.00 12.72 22.72
C ARG A 403 -2.79 11.53 23.67
N LEU A 404 -2.29 11.83 24.85
CA LEU A 404 -2.24 10.88 25.97
C LEU A 404 -3.59 10.77 26.64
N LEU A 405 -3.85 9.65 27.30
CA LEU A 405 -5.03 9.43 28.11
C LEU A 405 -4.64 9.26 29.60
N PRO A 406 -5.41 9.84 30.55
CA PRO A 406 -6.47 10.82 30.32
C PRO A 406 -5.93 12.11 29.68
N VAL A 407 -6.78 12.87 29.01
CA VAL A 407 -6.37 14.08 28.24
C VAL A 407 -5.71 15.12 29.13
N SER A 408 -6.06 15.19 30.41
CA SER A 408 -5.43 16.07 31.40
C SER A 408 -3.91 15.92 31.51
N ARG A 409 -3.37 14.76 31.14
CA ARG A 409 -1.91 14.55 31.07
C ARG A 409 -1.20 15.47 30.07
N MET A 410 -1.89 15.94 29.04
CA MET A 410 -1.33 16.88 28.07
C MET A 410 -0.93 18.22 28.70
N GLU A 411 -1.49 18.55 29.88
CA GLU A 411 -1.17 19.75 30.64
C GLU A 411 0.07 19.60 31.56
N GLU A 412 0.57 18.39 31.74
CA GLU A 412 1.75 18.11 32.57
C GLU A 412 2.98 18.89 32.06
N ALA A 413 3.64 19.59 32.96
CA ALA A 413 4.83 20.40 32.63
C ALA A 413 5.97 19.57 32.00
N ALA A 414 6.11 18.32 32.42
CA ALA A 414 7.09 17.38 31.86
C ALA A 414 6.84 17.09 30.38
N ILE A 415 5.58 17.00 29.97
CA ILE A 415 5.18 16.74 28.57
C ILE A 415 5.39 17.98 27.71
N LYS A 416 4.97 19.16 28.21
CA LYS A 416 5.16 20.45 27.53
C LYS A 416 6.64 20.81 27.28
N LYS A 417 7.54 20.28 28.10
CA LYS A 417 8.99 20.52 28.02
C LYS A 417 9.76 19.44 27.25
N LEU A 418 9.09 18.44 26.67
CA LEU A 418 9.79 17.42 25.89
C LEU A 418 10.50 18.04 24.69
N PRO A 419 11.76 17.67 24.45
CA PRO A 419 12.49 18.17 23.28
C PRO A 419 11.91 17.59 21.99
N VAL A 420 11.86 18.42 20.96
CA VAL A 420 11.57 17.98 19.59
C VAL A 420 12.81 17.23 19.07
N LYS A 421 12.72 15.92 18.94
CA LYS A 421 13.83 15.07 18.47
C LYS A 421 13.80 14.86 16.95
N TYR A 422 12.61 14.77 16.38
CA TYR A 422 12.42 14.43 14.97
C TYR A 422 12.05 15.69 14.17
N PRO A 423 12.74 15.98 13.06
CA PRO A 423 12.41 17.12 12.21
C PRO A 423 10.94 17.10 11.79
N ARG A 424 10.26 18.22 11.93
CA ARG A 424 8.91 18.40 11.43
C ARG A 424 8.95 18.72 9.93
N VAL A 425 7.91 18.30 9.21
CA VAL A 425 7.74 18.69 7.81
C VAL A 425 6.90 19.96 7.78
N PRO A 426 7.48 21.12 7.39
CA PRO A 426 6.72 22.36 7.33
C PRO A 426 5.50 22.22 6.42
N GLY A 427 4.30 22.59 6.94
CA GLY A 427 3.02 22.35 6.27
C GLY A 427 2.43 20.95 6.50
N GLY A 428 3.13 20.08 7.23
CA GLY A 428 2.61 18.77 7.70
C GLY A 428 2.22 17.83 6.58
N ALA A 429 1.11 17.12 6.77
CA ALA A 429 0.60 16.12 5.82
C ALA A 429 0.35 16.68 4.41
N GLU A 430 -0.09 17.94 4.31
CA GLU A 430 -0.32 18.60 3.03
C GLU A 430 0.99 18.89 2.25
N ALA A 431 2.10 19.09 2.96
CA ALA A 431 3.41 19.31 2.35
C ALA A 431 4.10 18.00 1.90
N HIS A 432 3.49 16.85 2.08
CA HIS A 432 4.01 15.56 1.63
C HIS A 432 4.32 15.55 0.12
N TYR A 433 3.49 16.21 -0.69
CA TYR A 433 3.70 16.40 -2.12
C TYR A 433 4.93 17.25 -2.43
N GLN A 434 5.03 18.41 -1.75
CA GLN A 434 6.17 19.31 -1.87
C GLN A 434 7.48 18.62 -1.50
N GLN A 435 7.48 17.83 -0.42
CA GLN A 435 8.65 17.09 0.02
C GLN A 435 9.21 16.19 -1.10
N TRP A 436 8.34 15.52 -1.87
CA TRP A 436 8.77 14.71 -3.00
C TRP A 436 9.31 15.57 -4.15
N VAL A 437 8.62 16.65 -4.52
CA VAL A 437 9.07 17.58 -5.57
C VAL A 437 10.45 18.16 -5.24
N GLU A 438 10.66 18.59 -4.00
CA GLU A 438 11.95 19.13 -3.54
C GLU A 438 13.05 18.06 -3.52
N ALA A 439 12.72 16.84 -3.10
CA ALA A 439 13.66 15.73 -3.13
C ALA A 439 14.08 15.39 -4.56
N CYS A 440 13.13 15.38 -5.53
CA CYS A 440 13.44 15.17 -6.94
C CYS A 440 14.35 16.26 -7.51
N LEU A 441 14.10 17.52 -7.17
CA LEU A 441 14.96 18.64 -7.59
C LEU A 441 16.38 18.56 -7.01
N LYS A 442 16.55 18.01 -5.81
CA LYS A 442 17.85 17.77 -5.17
C LYS A 442 18.56 16.52 -5.71
N GLY A 443 17.80 15.53 -6.17
CA GLY A 443 18.27 14.24 -6.64
C GLY A 443 18.38 13.17 -5.56
N TYR A 444 18.66 11.93 -5.99
CA TYR A 444 18.77 10.76 -5.12
C TYR A 444 19.79 10.97 -3.98
N GLU A 445 19.46 10.54 -2.77
CA GLU A 445 20.23 10.69 -1.53
C GLU A 445 20.54 12.14 -1.08
N LYS A 446 20.11 13.14 -1.84
CA LYS A 446 20.30 14.56 -1.50
C LYS A 446 19.03 15.21 -0.97
N GLY A 447 17.88 14.59 -1.20
CA GLY A 447 16.57 15.00 -0.69
C GLY A 447 15.92 13.89 0.10
N GLU A 448 15.26 14.26 1.20
CA GLU A 448 14.53 13.29 2.05
C GLU A 448 13.06 13.25 1.70
N THR A 449 12.49 12.04 1.71
CA THR A 449 11.06 11.79 1.63
C THR A 449 10.61 10.98 2.86
N SER A 450 9.47 11.34 3.44
CA SER A 450 8.97 10.70 4.66
C SER A 450 8.59 9.25 4.43
N SER A 451 8.19 8.90 3.22
CA SER A 451 7.74 7.56 2.82
C SER A 451 8.42 7.07 1.55
N ASN A 452 9.77 7.10 1.54
CA ASN A 452 10.54 6.48 0.45
C ASN A 452 10.25 4.97 0.38
N PHE A 453 10.57 4.36 -0.75
CA PHE A 453 10.19 2.97 -0.98
C PHE A 453 10.85 1.96 -0.03
N ASP A 454 11.98 2.28 0.60
CA ASP A 454 12.56 1.41 1.63
C ASP A 454 11.68 1.35 2.88
N LYS A 455 11.10 2.48 3.29
CA LYS A 455 10.15 2.55 4.40
C LYS A 455 8.78 2.03 3.98
N ALA A 456 8.30 2.48 2.82
CA ALA A 456 6.97 2.15 2.32
C ALA A 456 6.80 0.66 2.04
N ALA A 457 7.79 -0.01 1.44
CA ALA A 457 7.73 -1.44 1.16
C ALA A 457 7.60 -2.27 2.44
N LYS A 458 8.32 -1.90 3.51
CA LYS A 458 8.19 -2.57 4.81
C LYS A 458 6.79 -2.41 5.40
N VAL A 459 6.22 -1.21 5.34
CA VAL A 459 4.85 -0.95 5.81
C VAL A 459 3.84 -1.74 4.98
N VAL A 460 3.99 -1.73 3.66
CA VAL A 460 3.08 -2.42 2.73
C VAL A 460 3.20 -3.93 2.88
N GLU A 461 4.39 -4.50 3.02
CA GLU A 461 4.57 -5.92 3.31
C GLU A 461 3.85 -6.32 4.59
N ASN A 462 4.12 -5.65 5.72
CA ASN A 462 3.48 -5.94 7.00
C ASN A 462 1.95 -5.84 6.91
N MET A 463 1.42 -4.87 6.18
CA MET A 463 0.01 -4.68 5.95
C MET A 463 -0.58 -5.79 5.07
N LEU A 464 0.09 -6.16 3.98
CA LEU A 464 -0.42 -7.16 3.04
C LEU A 464 -0.27 -8.60 3.54
N VAL A 465 0.58 -8.88 4.53
CA VAL A 465 0.56 -10.17 5.26
C VAL A 465 -0.80 -10.41 5.91
N ALA A 466 -1.50 -9.35 6.37
CA ALA A 466 -2.88 -9.49 6.82
C ALA A 466 -3.82 -9.94 5.68
N ASN A 467 -3.62 -9.43 4.46
CA ASN A 467 -4.39 -9.87 3.30
C ASN A 467 -4.15 -11.35 2.96
N LEU A 468 -2.96 -11.88 3.22
CA LEU A 468 -2.71 -13.32 3.06
C LEU A 468 -3.65 -14.13 3.97
N ALA A 469 -3.79 -13.72 5.25
CA ALA A 469 -4.67 -14.39 6.19
C ALA A 469 -6.15 -14.21 5.80
N ILE A 470 -6.55 -12.99 5.38
CA ILE A 470 -7.92 -12.66 4.98
C ILE A 470 -8.33 -13.48 3.74
N ARG A 471 -7.49 -13.51 2.71
CA ARG A 471 -7.74 -14.30 1.48
C ARG A 471 -7.66 -15.79 1.75
N GLY A 472 -6.71 -16.20 2.57
CA GLY A 472 -6.52 -17.61 2.97
C GLY A 472 -7.68 -18.19 3.77
N TYR A 473 -8.42 -17.35 4.51
CA TYR A 473 -9.50 -17.76 5.40
C TYR A 473 -10.57 -18.59 4.71
N ASN A 474 -10.83 -18.35 3.43
CA ASN A 474 -11.84 -19.02 2.64
C ASN A 474 -11.27 -20.04 1.63
N ILE A 475 -9.97 -20.34 1.67
CA ILE A 475 -9.41 -21.42 0.85
C ILE A 475 -9.96 -22.75 1.33
N GLU A 476 -10.63 -23.47 0.43
CA GLU A 476 -11.16 -24.79 0.70
C GLU A 476 -10.21 -25.88 0.23
N ARG A 477 -9.93 -26.86 1.10
CA ARG A 477 -9.32 -28.12 0.75
C ARG A 477 -10.39 -29.21 0.79
N LYS A 478 -10.67 -29.88 -0.32
CA LYS A 478 -11.55 -31.05 -0.34
C LYS A 478 -10.77 -32.27 0.17
N THR A 479 -11.24 -32.87 1.26
CA THR A 479 -10.69 -34.16 1.71
C THR A 479 -11.23 -35.27 0.86
N SER A 480 -10.42 -36.29 0.59
CA SER A 480 -10.90 -37.53 -0.04
C SER A 480 -11.95 -38.21 0.85
N ALA A 481 -12.91 -38.91 0.25
CA ALA A 481 -13.82 -39.73 1.01
C ALA A 481 -13.04 -40.78 1.82
N THR A 482 -13.18 -40.73 3.16
CA THR A 482 -12.47 -41.69 4.02
C THR A 482 -13.43 -42.77 4.48
N THR A 483 -13.05 -44.02 4.23
CA THR A 483 -13.76 -45.18 4.77
C THR A 483 -13.40 -45.31 6.24
N VAL A 484 -14.33 -45.07 7.15
CA VAL A 484 -14.14 -45.23 8.59
C VAL A 484 -14.87 -46.50 9.02
N ALA A 485 -14.15 -47.40 9.68
CA ALA A 485 -14.79 -48.52 10.37
C ALA A 485 -15.76 -47.97 11.44
N ALA A 486 -17.00 -48.38 11.37
CA ALA A 486 -17.98 -47.98 12.37
C ALA A 486 -17.61 -48.67 13.70
N THR A 487 -16.98 -47.94 14.62
CA THR A 487 -16.97 -48.37 16.03
C THR A 487 -18.39 -48.16 16.55
N ALA A 488 -19.06 -49.27 16.82
CA ALA A 488 -20.34 -49.25 17.51
C ALA A 488 -20.12 -48.58 18.89
N ALA A 489 -20.59 -47.35 19.04
CA ALA A 489 -20.73 -46.77 20.36
C ALA A 489 -21.81 -47.62 21.07
N ALA A 490 -21.39 -48.47 21.99
CA ALA A 490 -22.29 -49.18 22.88
C ALA A 490 -23.05 -48.13 23.71
N ALA A 491 -24.34 -48.04 23.49
CA ALA A 491 -25.20 -47.32 24.41
C ALA A 491 -25.17 -48.04 25.76
N PRO A 492 -25.04 -47.37 26.91
CA PRO A 492 -24.80 -48.01 28.20
C PRO A 492 -25.95 -48.82 28.77
N ASN A 493 -27.01 -49.11 28.03
CA ASN A 493 -28.18 -49.87 28.56
C ASN A 493 -28.91 -50.66 27.44
N ALA A 494 -28.22 -51.37 26.56
CA ALA A 494 -28.88 -52.30 25.63
C ALA A 494 -28.61 -53.76 26.04
N PRO A 495 -29.61 -54.66 26.10
CA PRO A 495 -29.41 -56.06 26.40
C PRO A 495 -28.63 -56.75 25.27
N ALA A 496 -27.74 -57.66 25.68
CA ALA A 496 -26.88 -58.42 24.76
C ALA A 496 -27.75 -59.34 23.87
N ALA A 497 -27.99 -58.91 22.65
CA ALA A 497 -28.50 -59.76 21.58
C ALA A 497 -27.33 -60.10 20.66
N GLY A 498 -27.02 -61.39 20.50
CA GLY A 498 -25.98 -61.88 19.62
C GLY A 498 -26.21 -61.46 18.16
N ALA A 499 -25.34 -60.59 17.69
CA ALA A 499 -25.34 -60.14 16.30
C ALA A 499 -23.97 -60.38 15.70
N THR A 500 -23.87 -61.41 14.88
CA THR A 500 -22.87 -61.53 13.81
C THR A 500 -23.24 -60.50 12.73
N GLY A 501 -23.01 -59.23 13.02
CA GLY A 501 -23.22 -58.16 12.06
C GLY A 501 -21.91 -57.77 11.41
N ALA A 502 -21.81 -57.97 10.09
CA ALA A 502 -20.73 -57.42 9.30
C ALA A 502 -20.63 -55.90 9.57
N ALA A 503 -19.44 -55.44 9.96
CA ALA A 503 -19.18 -54.04 10.20
C ALA A 503 -19.52 -53.21 8.94
N THR A 504 -20.63 -52.49 8.99
CA THR A 504 -21.04 -51.61 7.91
C THR A 504 -20.04 -50.47 7.80
N GLN A 505 -19.25 -50.50 6.75
CA GLN A 505 -18.36 -49.38 6.42
C GLN A 505 -19.22 -48.16 6.06
N ARG A 506 -19.20 -47.14 6.91
CA ARG A 506 -19.81 -45.85 6.58
C ARG A 506 -18.79 -45.02 5.83
N VAL A 507 -19.07 -44.70 4.57
CA VAL A 507 -18.29 -43.69 3.81
C VAL A 507 -18.72 -42.33 4.32
N ARG A 508 -17.80 -41.62 4.98
CA ARG A 508 -18.02 -40.21 5.28
C ARG A 508 -17.89 -39.41 3.99
N PRO A 509 -18.86 -38.54 3.66
CA PRO A 509 -18.73 -37.67 2.51
C PRO A 509 -17.50 -36.76 2.68
N PRO A 510 -16.92 -36.26 1.57
CA PRO A 510 -15.83 -35.32 1.62
C PRO A 510 -16.19 -34.15 2.53
N GLN A 511 -15.32 -33.85 3.51
CA GLN A 511 -15.53 -32.71 4.38
C GLN A 511 -14.82 -31.50 3.79
N ARG A 512 -15.45 -30.32 3.89
CA ARG A 512 -14.83 -29.03 3.57
C ARG A 512 -13.90 -28.68 4.72
N VAL A 513 -12.61 -28.51 4.42
CA VAL A 513 -11.59 -28.09 5.39
C VAL A 513 -11.02 -26.77 4.92
N PHE A 514 -10.91 -25.82 5.83
CA PHE A 514 -10.35 -24.49 5.59
C PHE A 514 -9.03 -24.38 6.36
N PRO A 515 -7.88 -24.69 5.72
CA PRO A 515 -6.61 -24.90 6.42
C PRO A 515 -6.08 -23.64 7.11
N ALA A 516 -6.39 -22.44 6.59
CA ALA A 516 -5.95 -21.17 7.17
C ALA A 516 -6.95 -20.54 8.15
N ARG A 517 -8.14 -21.16 8.33
CA ARG A 517 -9.19 -20.59 9.17
C ARG A 517 -8.92 -20.83 10.65
N ASN A 518 -9.00 -19.78 11.47
CA ASN A 518 -8.85 -19.85 12.94
C ASN A 518 -7.47 -20.37 13.43
N ILE A 519 -6.44 -20.26 12.60
CA ILE A 519 -5.07 -20.58 13.00
C ILE A 519 -4.18 -19.33 12.93
N THR A 520 -3.09 -19.36 13.67
CA THR A 520 -2.02 -18.36 13.52
C THR A 520 -1.13 -18.77 12.36
N LEU A 521 -1.07 -17.96 11.33
CA LEU A 521 -0.16 -18.12 10.20
C LEU A 521 1.20 -17.52 10.56
N LEU A 522 2.28 -18.25 10.28
CA LEU A 522 3.65 -17.84 10.58
C LEU A 522 4.32 -17.28 9.32
N TRP A 523 4.67 -16.01 9.35
CA TRP A 523 5.34 -15.33 8.25
C TRP A 523 6.86 -15.40 8.40
N ASP A 524 7.51 -15.92 7.38
CA ASP A 524 8.96 -15.85 7.21
C ASP A 524 9.26 -14.73 6.20
N HIS A 525 9.76 -13.62 6.72
CA HIS A 525 10.11 -12.44 5.92
C HIS A 525 11.24 -12.75 4.95
N ASP A 526 12.29 -13.50 5.36
CA ASP A 526 13.44 -13.75 4.50
C ASP A 526 13.07 -14.63 3.31
N GLN A 527 12.23 -15.65 3.53
CA GLN A 527 11.72 -16.54 2.50
C GLN A 527 10.50 -15.96 1.77
N MET A 528 9.90 -14.88 2.27
CA MET A 528 8.69 -14.27 1.76
C MET A 528 7.54 -15.28 1.63
N LYS A 529 7.27 -16.02 2.71
CA LYS A 529 6.20 -17.04 2.70
C LYS A 529 5.58 -17.30 4.08
N ILE A 530 4.37 -17.81 4.08
CA ILE A 530 3.74 -18.47 5.23
C ILE A 530 4.31 -19.88 5.33
N THR A 531 4.89 -20.22 6.48
CA THR A 531 5.63 -21.48 6.66
C THR A 531 4.78 -22.66 7.13
N ASN A 532 3.59 -22.40 7.67
CA ASN A 532 2.70 -23.41 8.24
C ASN A 532 1.37 -23.60 7.49
N CYS A 533 1.20 -22.96 6.31
CA CYS A 533 0.03 -23.13 5.44
C CYS A 533 0.39 -22.72 4.01
N ASP A 534 0.84 -23.66 3.20
CA ASP A 534 1.36 -23.39 1.84
C ASP A 534 0.31 -22.83 0.89
N GLU A 535 -0.96 -23.20 1.06
CA GLU A 535 -2.05 -22.74 0.19
C GLU A 535 -2.20 -21.22 0.17
N VAL A 536 -1.80 -20.54 1.23
CA VAL A 536 -1.90 -19.09 1.34
C VAL A 536 -0.83 -18.38 0.51
N ASN A 537 0.28 -19.05 0.22
CA ASN A 537 1.42 -18.47 -0.49
C ASN A 537 1.13 -18.07 -1.94
N GLN A 538 0.06 -18.60 -2.55
CA GLN A 538 -0.40 -18.18 -3.86
C GLN A 538 -0.77 -16.69 -3.95
N PHE A 539 -0.97 -16.01 -2.81
CA PHE A 539 -1.33 -14.59 -2.75
C PHE A 539 -0.15 -13.67 -2.47
N VAL A 540 1.05 -14.21 -2.27
CA VAL A 540 2.27 -13.42 -2.04
C VAL A 540 2.69 -12.67 -3.30
N GLN A 541 2.49 -13.32 -4.44
CA GLN A 541 2.75 -12.79 -5.78
C GLN A 541 1.62 -13.22 -6.70
N ARG A 542 1.13 -12.29 -7.50
CA ARG A 542 0.10 -12.57 -8.51
C ARG A 542 0.69 -12.85 -9.89
N GLU A 543 -0.11 -13.49 -10.73
CA GLU A 543 0.16 -13.59 -12.15
C GLU A 543 -0.23 -12.28 -12.85
N TYR A 544 0.55 -11.89 -13.85
CA TYR A 544 0.29 -10.70 -14.65
C TYR A 544 -0.31 -11.09 -16.00
N ARG A 545 -1.25 -10.28 -16.47
CA ARG A 545 -1.75 -10.38 -17.83
C ARG A 545 -0.62 -10.07 -18.82
N GLU A 546 -0.60 -10.79 -19.94
CA GLU A 546 0.38 -10.58 -21.01
C GLU A 546 0.48 -9.11 -21.45
N GLY A 547 1.70 -8.61 -21.58
CA GLY A 547 1.98 -7.21 -21.90
C GLY A 547 1.88 -6.22 -20.74
N PHE A 548 1.60 -6.68 -19.51
CA PHE A 548 1.47 -5.85 -18.30
C PHE A 548 2.29 -6.38 -17.11
N GLY A 549 3.44 -7.00 -17.36
CA GLY A 549 4.34 -7.46 -16.31
C GLY A 549 5.18 -6.34 -15.70
N LEU A 550 5.93 -6.69 -14.64
CA LEU A 550 6.92 -5.79 -14.05
C LEU A 550 8.12 -5.61 -15.01
N SER A 551 8.64 -4.42 -15.07
CA SER A 551 9.87 -4.10 -15.81
C SER A 551 11.10 -4.28 -14.92
N GLY A 552 12.21 -4.77 -15.47
CA GLY A 552 13.50 -4.88 -14.76
C GLY A 552 13.61 -6.06 -13.79
N VAL A 553 12.78 -7.10 -13.96
CA VAL A 553 12.81 -8.35 -13.17
C VAL A 553 12.90 -9.55 -14.07
#